data_8a8e6b4eb9add2eaa470f81693589a51
#
_entry.id   8a8e6b4eb9add2eaa470f81693589a51
#
_cell.length_a   1.000
_cell.length_b   1.000
_cell.length_c   1.000
_cell.angle_alpha   90.00
_cell.angle_beta   90.00
_cell.angle_gamma   90.00
#
_symmetry.space_group_name_H-M   'P 1'
#
loop_
_entity.id
_entity.type
_entity.pdbx_description
1 polymer ?
#
loop_
_entity_poly.entity_id
_entity_poly.type
_entity_poly.pdbx_seq_one_letter_code
_entity_poly.pdbx_strand_id
1 'polypeptide(L)'
;GSILIQKMLFSHENRIEKIGLGGAILNLNFQSKILMLLGKLTQSILPFMWIYTFFAYVVMPYKNHRKSRALFIMEAKKISHNEFIIWYKLTNKLLPLLTKIRSYKFKTPTLYIMGKQDYMFLPFVKKVVKYHKSSKLVTLSKSGHVVNIDQPDIFNDKLLSFLLKTS
;
A
#
# COMPACT_ATOMS: atom_id res chain seq x y z
N GLY A 1 6.71 1.71 0.01
CA GLY A 1 6.82 2.82 0.96
C GLY A 1 6.18 2.54 2.32
N SER A 2 4.87 2.28 2.40
CA SER A 2 4.16 2.18 3.68
C SER A 2 4.72 1.11 4.64
N ILE A 3 5.13 -0.05 4.13
CA ILE A 3 5.70 -1.14 4.93
C ILE A 3 7.07 -0.76 5.49
N LEU A 4 7.90 -0.07 4.70
CA LEU A 4 9.24 0.37 5.15
C LEU A 4 9.16 1.39 6.28
N ILE A 5 8.31 2.40 6.14
CA ILE A 5 8.10 3.42 7.18
C ILE A 5 7.58 2.76 8.46
N GLN A 6 6.62 1.86 8.36
CA GLN A 6 6.12 1.14 9.52
C GLN A 6 7.19 0.25 10.17
N LYS A 7 8.11 -0.33 9.38
CA LYS A 7 9.25 -1.06 9.94
C LYS A 7 10.22 -0.13 10.67
N MET A 8 10.46 1.08 10.18
CA MET A 8 11.33 2.07 10.85
C MET A 8 10.80 2.44 12.24
N LEU A 9 9.49 2.47 12.45
CA LEU A 9 8.89 2.73 13.76
C LEU A 9 9.38 1.76 14.86
N PHE A 10 9.64 0.50 14.54
CA PHE A 10 10.15 -0.45 15.53
C PHE A 10 11.51 -0.08 16.12
N SER A 11 12.34 0.60 15.33
CA SER A 11 13.71 0.91 15.73
C SER A 11 13.91 2.38 16.11
N HIS A 12 13.06 3.27 15.56
CA HIS A 12 13.32 4.71 15.59
C HIS A 12 12.04 5.53 15.81
N GLU A 13 11.05 5.01 16.56
CA GLU A 13 9.77 5.71 16.78
C GLU A 13 9.97 7.11 17.38
N ASN A 14 10.93 7.25 18.31
CA ASN A 14 11.26 8.53 18.95
C ASN A 14 11.84 9.60 18.02
N ARG A 15 12.24 9.23 16.81
CA ARG A 15 12.78 10.14 15.78
C ARG A 15 11.75 10.52 14.72
N ILE A 16 10.52 10.04 14.85
CA ILE A 16 9.45 10.20 13.87
C ILE A 16 8.29 10.94 14.54
N GLU A 17 8.07 12.19 14.16
CA GLU A 17 7.03 13.03 14.75
C GLU A 17 5.63 12.67 14.23
N LYS A 18 5.50 12.46 12.93
CA LYS A 18 4.22 12.16 12.26
C LYS A 18 4.42 11.28 11.03
N ILE A 19 3.39 10.55 10.66
CA ILE A 19 3.39 9.68 9.49
C ILE A 19 2.13 9.89 8.65
N GLY A 20 2.32 10.14 7.34
CA GLY A 20 1.26 10.08 6.34
C GLY A 20 1.41 8.85 5.45
N LEU A 21 0.40 8.02 5.35
CA LEU A 21 0.40 6.78 4.58
C LEU A 21 -0.71 6.80 3.53
N GLY A 22 -0.33 6.91 2.25
CA GLY A 22 -1.24 6.76 1.12
C GLY A 22 -1.32 5.31 0.62
N GLY A 23 -2.51 4.75 0.45
CA GLY A 23 -2.71 3.39 -0.03
C GLY A 23 -1.96 2.33 0.81
N ALA A 24 -2.11 2.40 2.13
CA ALA A 24 -1.32 1.57 3.05
C ALA A 24 -1.68 0.09 2.98
N ILE A 25 -0.65 -0.76 2.95
CA ILE A 25 -0.77 -2.22 3.03
C ILE A 25 -0.46 -2.65 4.47
N LEU A 26 -1.48 -3.11 5.19
CA LEU A 26 -1.36 -3.60 6.57
C LEU A 26 -1.58 -5.10 6.69
N ASN A 27 -2.24 -5.69 5.73
CA ASN A 27 -2.46 -7.14 5.65
C ASN A 27 -2.76 -7.53 4.20
N LEU A 28 -2.59 -8.82 3.90
CA LEU A 28 -2.99 -9.43 2.64
C LEU A 28 -4.29 -10.22 2.87
N ASN A 29 -5.33 -9.89 2.10
CA ASN A 29 -6.57 -10.64 2.09
C ASN A 29 -6.40 -11.96 1.33
N PHE A 30 -7.44 -12.79 1.31
CA PHE A 30 -7.42 -14.07 0.60
C PHE A 30 -7.10 -13.91 -0.90
N GLN A 31 -7.68 -12.90 -1.55
CA GLN A 31 -7.41 -12.59 -2.96
C GLN A 31 -5.95 -12.22 -3.20
N SER A 32 -5.36 -11.39 -2.33
CA SER A 32 -3.93 -11.04 -2.41
C SER A 32 -3.03 -12.26 -2.26
N LYS A 33 -3.38 -13.19 -1.37
CA LYS A 33 -2.63 -14.44 -1.18
C LYS A 33 -2.73 -15.36 -2.39
N ILE A 34 -3.92 -15.49 -3.00
CA ILE A 34 -4.10 -16.22 -4.26
C ILE A 34 -3.27 -15.60 -5.37
N LEU A 35 -3.31 -14.28 -5.53
CA LEU A 35 -2.50 -13.58 -6.52
C LEU A 35 -1.00 -13.83 -6.33
N MET A 36 -0.52 -13.80 -5.09
CA MET A 36 0.87 -14.15 -4.78
C MET A 36 1.19 -15.60 -5.12
N LEU A 37 0.28 -16.53 -4.84
CA LEU A 37 0.47 -17.95 -5.18
C LEU A 37 0.50 -18.15 -6.70
N LEU A 38 -0.44 -17.57 -7.43
CA LEU A 38 -0.47 -17.60 -8.90
C LEU A 38 0.81 -17.00 -9.49
N GLY A 39 1.25 -15.85 -9.02
CA GLY A 39 2.53 -15.28 -9.43
C GLY A 39 3.71 -16.21 -9.18
N LYS A 40 3.74 -16.92 -8.03
CA LYS A 40 4.78 -17.90 -7.71
C LYS A 40 4.80 -19.09 -8.68
N LEU A 41 3.64 -19.59 -9.04
CA LEU A 41 3.52 -20.72 -9.97
C LEU A 41 3.85 -20.33 -11.41
N THR A 42 3.54 -19.11 -11.80
CA THR A 42 3.65 -18.65 -13.19
C THR A 42 4.93 -17.88 -13.51
N GLN A 43 5.68 -17.42 -12.51
CA GLN A 43 6.87 -16.57 -12.70
C GLN A 43 7.97 -17.21 -13.57
N SER A 44 8.04 -18.53 -13.63
CA SER A 44 9.03 -19.25 -14.44
C SER A 44 8.52 -19.57 -15.86
N ILE A 45 7.22 -19.40 -16.11
CA ILE A 45 6.57 -19.80 -17.35
C ILE A 45 6.11 -18.56 -18.14
N LEU A 46 5.56 -17.56 -17.43
CA LEU A 46 5.00 -16.37 -18.06
C LEU A 46 5.98 -15.19 -18.00
N PRO A 47 5.99 -14.33 -19.04
CA PRO A 47 6.69 -13.07 -18.99
C PRO A 47 6.20 -12.25 -17.80
N PHE A 48 7.13 -11.73 -16.98
CA PHE A 48 6.78 -11.02 -15.74
C PHE A 48 5.86 -9.81 -15.96
N MET A 49 5.94 -9.18 -17.13
CA MET A 49 5.06 -8.06 -17.50
C MET A 49 3.59 -8.44 -17.62
N TRP A 50 3.30 -9.70 -17.98
CA TRP A 50 1.92 -10.20 -17.99
C TRP A 50 1.37 -10.33 -16.56
N ILE A 51 2.20 -10.81 -15.66
CA ILE A 51 1.88 -10.92 -14.23
C ILE A 51 1.63 -9.52 -13.65
N TYR A 52 2.51 -8.55 -13.93
CA TYR A 52 2.37 -7.17 -13.49
C TYR A 52 1.10 -6.50 -14.03
N THR A 53 0.83 -6.68 -15.32
CA THR A 53 -0.36 -6.12 -15.96
C THR A 53 -1.63 -6.71 -15.35
N PHE A 54 -1.68 -8.02 -15.17
CA PHE A 54 -2.80 -8.68 -14.50
C PHE A 54 -3.01 -8.15 -13.08
N PHE A 55 -1.95 -8.04 -12.29
CA PHE A 55 -1.99 -7.44 -10.95
C PHE A 55 -2.53 -6.01 -10.98
N ALA A 56 -2.10 -5.20 -11.91
CA ALA A 56 -2.56 -3.82 -12.05
C ALA A 56 -4.08 -3.75 -12.25
N TYR A 57 -4.65 -4.64 -13.07
CA TYR A 57 -6.09 -4.69 -13.31
C TYR A 57 -6.87 -5.24 -12.11
N VAL A 58 -6.31 -6.18 -11.37
CA VAL A 58 -6.97 -6.69 -10.15
C VAL A 58 -6.95 -5.65 -9.04
N VAL A 59 -5.83 -4.98 -8.80
CA VAL A 59 -5.73 -3.97 -7.72
C VAL A 59 -6.48 -2.68 -8.07
N MET A 60 -6.53 -2.33 -9.36
CA MET A 60 -7.11 -1.09 -9.87
C MET A 60 -8.16 -1.37 -10.97
N PRO A 61 -9.31 -2.00 -10.66
CA PRO A 61 -10.24 -2.51 -11.67
C PRO A 61 -11.10 -1.44 -12.35
N TYR A 62 -11.33 -0.29 -11.71
CA TYR A 62 -12.30 0.70 -12.19
C TYR A 62 -11.76 1.58 -13.32
N LYS A 63 -12.66 2.16 -14.13
CA LYS A 63 -12.31 3.04 -15.26
C LYS A 63 -11.54 4.27 -14.82
N ASN A 64 -11.90 4.87 -13.70
CA ASN A 64 -11.22 6.04 -13.12
C ASN A 64 -9.79 5.74 -12.63
N HIS A 65 -9.39 4.47 -12.45
CA HIS A 65 -8.02 4.08 -12.12
C HIS A 65 -7.10 3.96 -13.37
N ARG A 66 -7.56 4.38 -14.55
CA ARG A 66 -6.81 4.21 -15.80
C ARG A 66 -5.42 4.85 -15.72
N LYS A 67 -5.33 6.07 -15.18
CA LYS A 67 -4.06 6.80 -15.06
C LYS A 67 -3.09 6.08 -14.11
N SER A 68 -3.55 5.72 -12.92
CA SER A 68 -2.76 4.98 -11.92
C SER A 68 -2.27 3.65 -12.44
N ARG A 69 -3.14 2.91 -13.12
CA ARG A 69 -2.83 1.62 -13.73
C ARG A 69 -1.80 1.74 -14.85
N ALA A 70 -1.95 2.76 -15.73
CA ALA A 70 -1.00 3.02 -16.81
C ALA A 70 0.39 3.37 -16.24
N LEU A 71 0.47 4.24 -15.25
CA LEU A 71 1.71 4.60 -14.59
C LEU A 71 2.37 3.39 -13.92
N PHE A 72 1.59 2.56 -13.21
CA PHE A 72 2.09 1.35 -12.57
C PHE A 72 2.72 0.38 -13.59
N ILE A 73 2.04 0.15 -14.72
CA ILE A 73 2.55 -0.72 -15.79
C ILE A 73 3.78 -0.10 -16.48
N MET A 74 3.78 1.22 -16.67
CA MET A 74 4.91 1.93 -17.27
C MET A 74 6.17 1.83 -16.39
N GLU A 75 6.03 2.01 -15.07
CA GLU A 75 7.15 1.86 -14.13
C GLU A 75 7.64 0.41 -14.07
N ALA A 76 6.74 -0.57 -14.15
CA ALA A 76 7.12 -1.98 -14.20
C ALA A 76 7.99 -2.35 -15.41
N LYS A 77 7.82 -1.67 -16.56
CA LYS A 77 8.67 -1.87 -17.76
C LYS A 77 10.13 -1.49 -17.55
N LYS A 78 10.44 -0.66 -16.56
CA LYS A 78 11.81 -0.24 -16.23
C LYS A 78 12.55 -1.29 -15.39
N ILE A 79 11.85 -2.29 -14.86
CA ILE A 79 12.41 -3.34 -14.01
C ILE A 79 12.85 -4.50 -14.89
N SER A 80 14.05 -5.03 -14.67
CA SER A 80 14.51 -6.26 -15.31
C SER A 80 13.80 -7.50 -14.76
N HIS A 81 13.80 -8.60 -15.51
CA HIS A 81 13.25 -9.88 -15.03
C HIS A 81 13.93 -10.35 -13.73
N ASN A 82 15.25 -10.19 -13.62
CA ASN A 82 16.01 -10.58 -12.42
C ASN A 82 15.59 -9.76 -11.20
N GLU A 83 15.44 -8.45 -11.34
CA GLU A 83 14.93 -7.58 -10.27
C GLU A 83 13.53 -7.98 -9.84
N PHE A 84 12.63 -8.28 -10.81
CA PHE A 84 11.31 -8.79 -10.49
C PHE A 84 11.37 -10.05 -9.61
N ILE A 85 12.22 -11.02 -9.97
CA ILE A 85 12.37 -12.27 -9.18
C ILE A 85 12.90 -11.98 -7.77
N ILE A 86 13.87 -11.06 -7.63
CA ILE A 86 14.40 -10.66 -6.32
C ILE A 86 13.30 -10.04 -5.46
N TRP A 87 12.57 -9.06 -5.99
CA TRP A 87 11.45 -8.42 -5.31
C TRP A 87 10.35 -9.41 -4.96
N TYR A 88 10.06 -10.32 -5.88
CA TYR A 88 9.05 -11.35 -5.67
C TYR A 88 9.41 -12.28 -4.49
N LYS A 89 10.67 -12.75 -4.43
CA LYS A 89 11.17 -13.57 -3.30
C LYS A 89 11.04 -12.85 -1.94
N LEU A 90 11.20 -11.54 -1.93
CA LEU A 90 11.01 -10.72 -0.71
C LEU A 90 9.56 -10.74 -0.21
N THR A 91 8.57 -10.98 -1.07
CA THR A 91 7.16 -11.04 -0.65
C THR A 91 6.91 -12.12 0.40
N ASN A 92 7.66 -13.22 0.40
CA ASN A 92 7.57 -14.27 1.41
C ASN A 92 7.89 -13.76 2.83
N LYS A 93 8.70 -12.70 2.95
CA LYS A 93 9.06 -12.07 4.22
C LYS A 93 8.03 -11.02 4.67
N LEU A 94 7.10 -10.62 3.80
CA LEU A 94 6.11 -9.58 4.10
C LEU A 94 5.05 -10.05 5.10
N LEU A 95 4.54 -11.26 4.99
CA LEU A 95 3.48 -11.75 5.88
C LEU A 95 3.87 -11.74 7.36
N PRO A 96 5.04 -12.29 7.76
CA PRO A 96 5.51 -12.20 9.15
C PRO A 96 5.69 -10.74 9.60
N LEU A 97 6.25 -9.89 8.73
CA LEU A 97 6.44 -8.47 9.03
C LEU A 97 5.11 -7.74 9.22
N LEU A 98 4.14 -7.92 8.33
CA LEU A 98 2.82 -7.31 8.44
C LEU A 98 2.08 -7.76 9.70
N THR A 99 2.25 -9.03 10.11
CA THR A 99 1.69 -9.53 11.38
C THR A 99 2.31 -8.81 12.57
N LYS A 100 3.64 -8.64 12.58
CA LYS A 100 4.35 -7.90 13.62
C LYS A 100 3.92 -6.43 13.68
N ILE A 101 3.84 -5.76 12.54
CA ILE A 101 3.39 -4.36 12.44
C ILE A 101 1.99 -4.20 13.03
N ARG A 102 1.08 -5.12 12.70
CA ARG A 102 -0.32 -5.07 13.11
C ARG A 102 -0.53 -5.27 14.62
N SER A 103 0.30 -6.07 15.26
CA SER A 103 0.23 -6.32 16.71
C SER A 103 0.88 -5.22 17.54
N TYR A 104 1.68 -4.36 16.94
CA TYR A 104 2.37 -3.29 17.66
C TYR A 104 1.55 -1.99 17.65
N LYS A 105 1.41 -1.37 18.81
CA LYS A 105 0.70 -0.10 18.98
C LYS A 105 1.70 1.05 19.00
N PHE A 106 1.90 1.67 17.87
CA PHE A 106 2.72 2.87 17.76
C PHE A 106 2.03 4.07 18.42
N LYS A 107 2.82 4.92 19.06
CA LYS A 107 2.36 6.19 19.66
C LYS A 107 2.41 7.32 18.65
N THR A 108 3.26 7.20 17.62
CA THR A 108 3.44 8.21 16.58
C THR A 108 2.13 8.54 15.87
N PRO A 109 1.72 9.82 15.82
CA PRO A 109 0.53 10.25 15.10
C PRO A 109 0.58 9.80 13.63
N THR A 110 -0.41 9.05 13.20
CA THR A 110 -0.44 8.43 11.87
C THR A 110 -1.72 8.79 11.13
N LEU A 111 -1.59 9.34 9.92
CA LEU A 111 -2.71 9.57 9.01
C LEU A 111 -2.69 8.54 7.89
N TYR A 112 -3.75 7.75 7.80
CA TYR A 112 -4.02 6.90 6.65
C TYR A 112 -4.91 7.64 5.65
N ILE A 113 -4.46 7.77 4.39
CA ILE A 113 -5.24 8.31 3.29
C ILE A 113 -5.50 7.17 2.30
N MET A 114 -6.74 6.73 2.20
CA MET A 114 -7.12 5.56 1.42
C MET A 114 -8.19 5.89 0.38
N GLY A 115 -8.13 5.24 -0.76
CA GLY A 115 -9.23 5.32 -1.73
C GLY A 115 -10.44 4.51 -1.25
N LYS A 116 -11.67 5.05 -1.43
CA LYS A 116 -12.91 4.30 -1.11
C LYS A 116 -13.07 3.04 -1.96
N GLN A 117 -12.45 3.00 -3.14
CA GLN A 117 -12.47 1.88 -4.08
C GLN A 117 -11.28 0.91 -3.89
N ASP A 118 -10.43 1.11 -2.87
CA ASP A 118 -9.39 0.16 -2.50
C ASP A 118 -9.99 -0.99 -1.68
N TYR A 119 -10.65 -1.91 -2.37
CA TYR A 119 -11.35 -3.04 -1.75
C TYR A 119 -10.41 -4.06 -1.10
N MET A 120 -9.13 -4.07 -1.52
CA MET A 120 -8.16 -5.06 -1.01
C MET A 120 -7.57 -4.65 0.35
N PHE A 121 -7.24 -3.38 0.55
CA PHE A 121 -6.45 -2.94 1.70
C PHE A 121 -7.22 -2.02 2.66
N LEU A 122 -8.18 -1.24 2.19
CA LEU A 122 -9.00 -0.36 3.03
C LEU A 122 -9.68 -1.07 4.21
N PRO A 123 -10.24 -2.30 4.08
CA PRO A 123 -10.88 -2.97 5.21
C PRO A 123 -9.94 -3.23 6.38
N PHE A 124 -8.65 -3.50 6.10
CA PHE A 124 -7.65 -3.72 7.14
C PHE A 124 -7.23 -2.42 7.83
N VAL A 125 -7.09 -1.33 7.07
CA VAL A 125 -6.80 -0.01 7.64
C VAL A 125 -7.94 0.43 8.56
N LYS A 126 -9.20 0.26 8.15
CA LYS A 126 -10.37 0.54 9.00
C LYS A 126 -10.32 -0.21 10.33
N LYS A 127 -9.89 -1.48 10.32
CA LYS A 127 -9.74 -2.27 11.55
C LYS A 127 -8.64 -1.70 12.44
N VAL A 128 -7.46 -1.43 11.87
CA VAL A 128 -6.32 -0.93 12.64
C VAL A 128 -6.62 0.41 13.30
N VAL A 129 -7.21 1.35 12.58
CA VAL A 129 -7.55 2.68 13.11
C VAL A 129 -8.53 2.63 14.29
N LYS A 130 -9.39 1.61 14.37
CA LYS A 130 -10.28 1.41 15.53
C LYS A 130 -9.52 1.13 16.83
N TYR A 131 -8.36 0.49 16.75
CA TYR A 131 -7.60 0.06 17.93
C TYR A 131 -6.39 0.94 18.23
N HIS A 132 -5.96 1.78 17.28
CA HIS A 132 -4.80 2.65 17.41
C HIS A 132 -5.26 4.10 17.59
N LYS A 133 -5.28 4.58 18.84
CA LYS A 133 -5.75 5.93 19.20
C LYS A 133 -4.96 7.07 18.51
N SER A 134 -3.68 6.83 18.20
CA SER A 134 -2.80 7.77 17.48
C SER A 134 -3.06 7.83 15.98
N SER A 135 -3.97 7.00 15.45
CA SER A 135 -4.20 6.86 14.01
C SER A 135 -5.50 7.51 13.58
N LYS A 136 -5.47 8.18 12.41
CA LYS A 136 -6.64 8.75 11.74
C LYS A 136 -6.77 8.17 10.34
N LEU A 137 -8.00 8.03 9.85
CA LEU A 137 -8.29 7.57 8.50
C LEU A 137 -9.09 8.63 7.74
N VAL A 138 -8.59 9.01 6.59
CA VAL A 138 -9.32 9.78 5.57
C VAL A 138 -9.53 8.89 4.35
N THR A 139 -10.75 8.86 3.83
CA THR A 139 -11.07 8.10 2.61
C THR A 139 -11.47 9.02 1.48
N LEU A 140 -10.85 8.87 0.31
CA LEU A 140 -11.13 9.69 -0.87
C LEU A 140 -12.07 8.95 -1.84
N SER A 141 -13.12 9.64 -2.28
CA SER A 141 -14.06 9.12 -3.28
C SER A 141 -13.39 9.01 -4.64
N LYS A 142 -13.91 8.14 -5.52
CA LYS A 142 -13.40 7.94 -6.90
C LYS A 142 -11.89 7.64 -6.95
N SER A 143 -11.37 6.94 -5.94
CA SER A 143 -9.94 6.61 -5.82
C SER A 143 -9.76 5.18 -5.34
N GLY A 144 -8.76 4.52 -5.89
CA GLY A 144 -8.34 3.17 -5.54
C GLY A 144 -7.08 3.13 -4.68
N HIS A 145 -6.23 2.13 -4.94
CA HIS A 145 -5.02 1.90 -4.16
C HIS A 145 -3.98 3.02 -4.32
N VAL A 146 -3.82 3.59 -5.51
CA VAL A 146 -2.84 4.63 -5.79
C VAL A 146 -3.48 6.01 -5.61
N VAL A 147 -3.91 6.27 -4.40
CA VAL A 147 -4.75 7.41 -4.01
C VAL A 147 -4.15 8.77 -4.35
N ASN A 148 -2.83 8.90 -4.28
CA ASN A 148 -2.09 10.13 -4.61
C ASN A 148 -2.05 10.44 -6.12
N ILE A 149 -2.31 9.46 -6.97
CA ILE A 149 -2.41 9.66 -8.42
C ILE A 149 -3.88 9.84 -8.84
N ASP A 150 -4.79 9.12 -8.18
CA ASP A 150 -6.22 9.20 -8.49
C ASP A 150 -6.82 10.55 -8.05
N GLN A 151 -6.37 11.10 -6.92
CA GLN A 151 -6.88 12.35 -6.32
C GLN A 151 -5.75 13.19 -5.73
N PRO A 152 -4.81 13.72 -6.55
CA PRO A 152 -3.58 14.37 -6.07
C PRO A 152 -3.83 15.59 -5.20
N ASP A 153 -4.75 16.47 -5.61
CA ASP A 153 -4.98 17.74 -4.91
C ASP A 153 -5.56 17.49 -3.50
N ILE A 154 -6.58 16.63 -3.41
CA ILE A 154 -7.20 16.30 -2.12
C ILE A 154 -6.22 15.51 -1.25
N PHE A 155 -5.43 14.61 -1.85
CA PHE A 155 -4.40 13.85 -1.13
C PHE A 155 -3.37 14.79 -0.51
N ASN A 156 -2.84 15.73 -1.29
CA ASN A 156 -1.84 16.69 -0.84
C ASN A 156 -2.40 17.61 0.24
N ASP A 157 -3.61 18.15 0.06
CA ASP A 157 -4.28 18.98 1.06
C ASP A 157 -4.40 18.26 2.41
N LYS A 158 -4.92 17.04 2.43
CA LYS A 158 -5.09 16.25 3.67
C LYS A 158 -3.76 15.89 4.32
N LEU A 159 -2.75 15.56 3.51
CA LEU A 159 -1.42 15.23 4.01
C LEU A 159 -0.74 16.46 4.61
N LEU A 160 -0.70 17.59 3.90
CA LEU A 160 -0.09 18.83 4.37
C LEU A 160 -0.79 19.37 5.61
N SER A 161 -2.13 19.42 5.62
CA SER A 161 -2.91 19.83 6.78
C SER A 161 -2.61 18.98 8.02
N PHE A 162 -2.31 17.70 7.86
CA PHE A 162 -1.94 16.83 8.96
C PHE A 162 -0.49 17.06 9.43
N LEU A 163 0.44 17.20 8.50
CA LEU A 163 1.87 17.36 8.83
C LEU A 163 2.18 18.72 9.46
N LEU A 164 1.55 19.79 8.95
CA LEU A 164 1.79 21.16 9.40
C LEU A 164 1.00 21.54 10.67
N LYS A 165 0.01 20.76 11.05
CA LYS A 165 -0.73 21.02 12.28
C LYS A 165 0.20 20.85 13.48
N THR A 166 0.52 21.93 14.18
CA THR A 166 1.19 21.89 15.48
C THR A 166 0.39 21.06 16.46
N SER A 167 1.06 20.17 17.17
CA SER A 167 0.47 19.26 18.17
C SER A 167 0.01 20.02 19.38
#